data_c9f12369207b7a66b0b2d5d1129e4111
#
_entry.id   c9f12369207b7a66b0b2d5d1129e4111
#
_cell.length_a   1.000
_cell.length_b   1.000
_cell.length_c   1.000
_cell.angle_alpha   90.00
_cell.angle_beta   90.00
_cell.angle_gamma   90.00
#
_symmetry.space_group_name_H-M   'P 1'
#
loop_
_entity.id
_entity.type
_entity.pdbx_description
1 polymer ?
#
loop_
_entity_poly.entity_id
_entity_poly.type
_entity_poly.pdbx_seq_one_letter_code
_entity_poly.pdbx_strand_id
1 'polypeptide(L)'
;VKLTSRLPAWAAATALATLGITAPVLAAGPKLQIPDFSHLRDKAVDTVDLNLDGFLLAIAKKFARQDDERDQALSILQDIDSLRVRSFDFDSDDAYSRADVEAVRRQLTGPGWSALAQVHKREPKSDIDVFLNTDNGKVLGLAVVASEPRSFTIVNIVGDIDIDKLAKLEGQFGIPRVPAEE
;
A
#
# COMPACT_ATOMS: atom_id res chain seq x y z
N VAL A 1 73.96 -34.92 -29.57
CA VAL A 1 73.89 -34.11 -28.36
C VAL A 1 73.34 -32.73 -28.69
N LYS A 2 72.06 -32.45 -28.48
CA LYS A 2 71.56 -31.11 -28.35
C LYS A 2 70.30 -31.13 -27.44
N LEU A 3 70.47 -30.59 -26.22
CA LEU A 3 69.45 -30.23 -25.33
C LEU A 3 68.66 -29.05 -25.95
N THR A 4 67.33 -29.14 -25.99
CA THR A 4 66.47 -27.97 -26.09
C THR A 4 65.39 -28.07 -25.05
N SER A 5 65.62 -27.32 -23.99
CA SER A 5 64.66 -27.02 -22.96
C SER A 5 63.45 -26.19 -23.56
N ARG A 6 62.29 -26.65 -23.37
CA ARG A 6 61.07 -25.79 -23.59
C ARG A 6 60.38 -25.58 -22.25
N LEU A 7 60.35 -24.34 -21.83
CA LEU A 7 59.65 -23.85 -20.66
C LEU A 7 58.10 -23.89 -20.87
N PRO A 8 57.35 -24.22 -19.84
CA PRO A 8 55.90 -24.20 -19.97
C PRO A 8 55.35 -22.78 -19.86
N ALA A 9 54.32 -22.54 -20.69
CA ALA A 9 53.60 -21.30 -20.76
C ALA A 9 52.79 -21.05 -19.45
N TRP A 10 52.91 -19.86 -18.98
CA TRP A 10 52.22 -19.33 -17.80
C TRP A 10 50.72 -19.32 -18.00
N ALA A 11 49.99 -20.06 -17.17
CA ALA A 11 48.55 -19.89 -16.99
C ALA A 11 48.30 -18.66 -16.13
N ALA A 12 47.99 -17.55 -16.77
CA ALA A 12 47.45 -16.36 -16.09
C ALA A 12 46.03 -16.64 -15.67
N ALA A 13 45.83 -16.98 -14.40
CA ALA A 13 44.51 -17.05 -13.80
C ALA A 13 44.02 -15.63 -13.53
N THR A 14 43.16 -15.12 -14.41
CA THR A 14 42.45 -13.87 -14.21
C THR A 14 41.31 -14.12 -13.24
N ALA A 15 41.48 -13.76 -11.97
CA ALA A 15 40.42 -13.74 -10.99
C ALA A 15 39.49 -12.55 -11.30
N LEU A 16 38.35 -12.82 -11.92
CA LEU A 16 37.25 -11.85 -12.00
C LEU A 16 36.66 -11.69 -10.61
N ALA A 17 37.03 -10.63 -9.90
CA ALA A 17 36.35 -10.18 -8.72
C ALA A 17 35.00 -9.55 -9.16
N THR A 18 33.91 -10.30 -9.06
CA THR A 18 32.55 -9.75 -9.19
C THR A 18 32.26 -8.89 -7.95
N LEU A 19 32.47 -7.59 -8.07
CA LEU A 19 31.89 -6.66 -7.10
C LEU A 19 30.36 -6.77 -7.22
N GLY A 20 29.75 -7.47 -6.28
CA GLY A 20 28.33 -7.45 -6.09
C GLY A 20 27.90 -6.04 -5.68
N ILE A 21 27.38 -5.28 -6.63
CA ILE A 21 26.71 -4.01 -6.34
C ILE A 21 25.39 -4.38 -5.66
N THR A 22 25.41 -4.45 -4.33
CA THR A 22 24.18 -4.44 -3.55
C THR A 22 23.58 -3.05 -3.66
N ALA A 23 22.67 -2.86 -4.63
CA ALA A 23 21.85 -1.66 -4.64
C ALA A 23 21.10 -1.60 -3.31
N PRO A 24 21.10 -0.45 -2.61
CA PRO A 24 20.27 -0.30 -1.42
C PRO A 24 18.82 -0.54 -1.85
N VAL A 25 18.18 -1.54 -1.26
CA VAL A 25 16.73 -1.68 -1.33
C VAL A 25 16.21 -0.49 -0.56
N LEU A 26 15.82 0.56 -1.26
CA LEU A 26 15.09 1.67 -0.67
C LEU A 26 13.85 1.07 -0.04
N ALA A 27 13.76 1.13 1.29
CA ALA A 27 12.56 0.73 1.99
C ALA A 27 11.39 1.50 1.37
N ALA A 28 10.40 0.79 0.87
CA ALA A 28 9.20 1.42 0.35
C ALA A 28 8.53 2.12 1.53
N GLY A 29 8.53 3.45 1.52
CA GLY A 29 7.90 4.24 2.57
C GLY A 29 6.39 3.96 2.65
N PRO A 30 5.69 4.50 3.65
CA PRO A 30 4.26 4.26 3.87
C PRO A 30 3.35 4.81 2.75
N LYS A 31 3.90 5.65 1.86
CA LYS A 31 3.16 6.29 0.76
C LYS A 31 3.16 5.43 -0.50
N LEU A 32 2.01 4.90 -0.88
CA LEU A 32 1.85 4.14 -2.11
C LEU A 32 2.00 5.02 -3.36
N GLN A 33 2.61 4.46 -4.39
CA GLN A 33 2.56 5.01 -5.74
C GLN A 33 1.35 4.40 -6.45
N ILE A 34 0.20 5.10 -6.38
CA ILE A 34 -1.02 4.62 -7.06
C ILE A 34 -0.80 4.73 -8.57
N PRO A 35 -0.89 3.61 -9.32
CA PRO A 35 -0.72 3.62 -10.76
C PRO A 35 -1.71 4.55 -11.47
N ASP A 36 -1.40 4.93 -12.70
CA ASP A 36 -2.38 5.59 -13.56
C ASP A 36 -3.44 4.57 -14.02
N PHE A 37 -4.66 4.77 -13.53
CA PHE A 37 -5.84 3.97 -13.86
C PHE A 37 -6.79 4.72 -14.80
N SER A 38 -6.27 5.53 -15.73
CA SER A 38 -7.09 6.26 -16.71
C SER A 38 -8.02 5.31 -17.48
N HIS A 39 -7.53 4.13 -17.86
CA HIS A 39 -8.32 3.09 -18.54
C HIS A 39 -9.48 2.52 -17.71
N LEU A 40 -9.44 2.61 -16.38
CA LEU A 40 -10.55 2.23 -15.50
C LEU A 40 -11.54 3.39 -15.36
N ARG A 41 -11.05 4.62 -15.28
CA ARG A 41 -11.88 5.81 -15.21
C ARG A 41 -12.83 5.91 -16.41
N ASP A 42 -12.34 5.57 -17.61
CA ASP A 42 -13.14 5.59 -18.83
C ASP A 42 -14.27 4.55 -18.85
N LYS A 43 -14.18 3.51 -18.03
CA LYS A 43 -15.18 2.44 -17.92
C LYS A 43 -16.07 2.57 -16.69
N ALA A 44 -15.65 3.34 -15.67
CA ALA A 44 -16.38 3.48 -14.43
C ALA A 44 -17.64 4.34 -14.61
N VAL A 45 -18.71 3.96 -13.93
CA VAL A 45 -19.93 4.77 -13.81
C VAL A 45 -19.83 5.78 -12.70
N ASP A 46 -18.99 5.50 -11.67
CA ASP A 46 -18.64 6.45 -10.61
C ASP A 46 -17.15 6.33 -10.26
N THR A 47 -16.55 7.44 -9.89
CA THR A 47 -15.12 7.52 -9.57
C THR A 47 -14.89 8.46 -8.39
N VAL A 48 -14.19 7.97 -7.38
CA VAL A 48 -13.65 8.81 -6.30
C VAL A 48 -12.14 8.93 -6.47
N ASP A 49 -11.64 10.13 -6.57
CA ASP A 49 -10.21 10.46 -6.60
C ASP A 49 -9.92 11.53 -5.56
N LEU A 50 -9.62 11.09 -4.33
CA LEU A 50 -9.31 11.96 -3.21
C LEU A 50 -7.81 11.90 -2.93
N ASN A 51 -7.17 13.06 -2.90
CA ASN A 51 -5.76 13.21 -2.52
C ASN A 51 -5.64 14.40 -1.56
N LEU A 52 -5.61 14.10 -0.26
CA LEU A 52 -5.41 15.08 0.79
C LEU A 52 -3.99 14.93 1.35
N ASP A 53 -3.14 15.91 1.14
CA ASP A 53 -1.83 16.00 1.76
C ASP A 53 -1.50 17.46 2.12
N GLY A 54 -0.53 17.64 3.01
CA GLY A 54 -0.01 18.94 3.38
C GLY A 54 -1.10 19.98 3.66
N PHE A 55 -1.16 21.04 2.84
CA PHE A 55 -2.07 22.16 3.02
C PHE A 55 -3.55 21.79 2.94
N LEU A 56 -3.94 20.93 1.99
CA LEU A 56 -5.34 20.50 1.81
C LEU A 56 -5.83 19.73 3.04
N LEU A 57 -4.99 18.86 3.58
CA LEU A 57 -5.31 18.13 4.80
C LEU A 57 -5.42 19.06 6.01
N ALA A 58 -4.56 20.09 6.11
CA ALA A 58 -4.64 21.09 7.17
C ALA A 58 -5.95 21.89 7.10
N ILE A 59 -6.43 22.22 5.91
CA ILE A 59 -7.75 22.84 5.70
C ILE A 59 -8.86 21.88 6.14
N ALA A 60 -8.84 20.63 5.68
CA ALA A 60 -9.85 19.62 6.06
C ALA A 60 -9.93 19.46 7.59
N LYS A 61 -8.79 19.36 8.28
CA LYS A 61 -8.70 19.32 9.74
C LYS A 61 -9.32 20.55 10.41
N LYS A 62 -9.15 21.73 9.82
CA LYS A 62 -9.71 22.97 10.37
C LYS A 62 -11.23 23.03 10.26
N PHE A 63 -11.78 22.62 9.13
CA PHE A 63 -13.24 22.59 8.94
C PHE A 63 -13.91 21.50 9.79
N ALA A 64 -13.27 20.36 9.92
CA ALA A 64 -13.78 19.27 10.71
C ALA A 64 -13.93 19.60 12.21
N ARG A 65 -13.12 20.52 12.78
CA ARG A 65 -13.19 20.96 14.18
C ARG A 65 -14.41 21.82 14.53
N GLN A 66 -15.28 22.12 13.59
CA GLN A 66 -16.44 22.97 13.82
C GLN A 66 -17.73 22.19 14.17
N ASP A 67 -17.64 20.88 14.29
CA ASP A 67 -18.81 19.99 14.44
C ASP A 67 -18.56 19.05 15.64
N ASP A 68 -19.23 19.32 16.78
CA ASP A 68 -19.00 18.66 18.08
C ASP A 68 -19.25 17.12 18.09
N GLU A 69 -20.05 16.59 17.13
CA GLU A 69 -20.32 15.14 17.03
C GLU A 69 -19.20 14.33 16.35
N ARG A 70 -18.15 14.98 15.85
CA ARG A 70 -17.07 14.36 15.06
C ARG A 70 -15.73 14.27 15.76
N ASP A 71 -15.69 14.52 17.07
CA ASP A 71 -14.42 14.61 17.83
C ASP A 71 -13.53 13.35 17.72
N GLN A 72 -14.12 12.15 17.62
CA GLN A 72 -13.34 10.92 17.46
C GLN A 72 -12.67 10.80 16.09
N ALA A 73 -13.39 11.08 15.01
CA ALA A 73 -12.83 11.08 13.67
C ALA A 73 -11.75 12.16 13.52
N LEU A 74 -11.94 13.31 14.17
CA LEU A 74 -10.98 14.41 14.21
C LEU A 74 -9.69 14.07 14.92
N SER A 75 -9.75 13.31 16.03
CA SER A 75 -8.57 12.92 16.77
C SER A 75 -7.63 12.03 15.94
N ILE A 76 -8.20 11.22 15.03
CA ILE A 76 -7.44 10.37 14.11
C ILE A 76 -6.84 11.21 12.98
N LEU A 77 -7.61 12.14 12.43
CA LEU A 77 -7.13 13.02 11.36
C LEU A 77 -5.95 13.91 11.81
N GLN A 78 -5.80 14.19 13.11
CA GLN A 78 -4.72 15.04 13.61
C GLN A 78 -3.34 14.46 13.32
N ASP A 79 -3.20 13.15 13.40
CA ASP A 79 -1.93 12.45 13.30
C ASP A 79 -1.69 11.93 11.84
N ILE A 80 -2.61 12.24 10.91
CA ILE A 80 -2.49 11.87 9.48
C ILE A 80 -1.73 12.97 8.72
N ASP A 81 -0.76 12.57 7.92
CA ASP A 81 0.03 13.42 7.02
C ASP A 81 -0.53 13.44 5.60
N SER A 82 -1.06 12.31 5.14
CA SER A 82 -1.77 12.22 3.85
C SER A 82 -2.85 11.15 3.85
N LEU A 83 -3.92 11.43 3.11
CA LEU A 83 -5.00 10.50 2.81
C LEU A 83 -5.22 10.47 1.30
N ARG A 84 -5.15 9.28 0.72
CA ARG A 84 -5.48 9.02 -0.68
C ARG A 84 -6.56 7.98 -0.77
N VAL A 85 -7.60 8.27 -1.54
CA VAL A 85 -8.64 7.31 -1.88
C VAL A 85 -8.80 7.30 -3.39
N ARG A 86 -8.78 6.12 -3.96
CA ARG A 86 -9.11 5.90 -5.37
C ARG A 86 -10.15 4.79 -5.43
N SER A 87 -11.34 5.09 -5.91
CA SER A 87 -12.42 4.12 -6.07
C SER A 87 -13.02 4.22 -7.47
N PHE A 88 -13.35 3.07 -8.02
CA PHE A 88 -14.02 2.93 -9.30
C PHE A 88 -15.19 1.98 -9.11
N ASP A 89 -16.40 2.42 -9.48
CA ASP A 89 -17.58 1.59 -9.53
C ASP A 89 -18.01 1.38 -10.99
N PHE A 90 -18.42 0.18 -11.31
CA PHE A 90 -18.72 -0.28 -12.67
C PHE A 90 -20.14 -0.84 -12.75
N ASP A 91 -20.76 -0.73 -13.91
CA ASP A 91 -22.07 -1.29 -14.21
C ASP A 91 -22.03 -2.79 -14.55
N SER A 92 -20.83 -3.30 -14.88
CA SER A 92 -20.62 -4.69 -15.28
C SER A 92 -19.47 -5.33 -14.48
N ASP A 93 -19.54 -6.66 -14.35
CA ASP A 93 -18.47 -7.44 -13.75
C ASP A 93 -17.25 -7.46 -14.70
N ASP A 94 -16.07 -7.75 -14.16
CA ASP A 94 -14.81 -7.88 -14.91
C ASP A 94 -14.35 -6.62 -15.68
N ALA A 95 -14.82 -5.43 -15.29
CA ALA A 95 -14.43 -4.17 -15.90
C ALA A 95 -12.96 -3.80 -15.63
N TYR A 96 -12.38 -4.29 -14.56
CA TYR A 96 -10.95 -4.18 -14.23
C TYR A 96 -10.29 -5.57 -14.18
N SER A 97 -8.97 -5.61 -14.29
CA SER A 97 -8.21 -6.84 -14.38
C SER A 97 -7.50 -7.19 -13.05
N ARG A 98 -7.15 -8.47 -12.90
CA ARG A 98 -6.28 -8.90 -11.81
C ARG A 98 -4.93 -8.15 -11.84
N ALA A 99 -4.41 -7.80 -13.02
CA ALA A 99 -3.16 -7.06 -13.14
C ALA A 99 -3.25 -5.66 -12.52
N ASP A 100 -4.40 -5.01 -12.56
CA ASP A 100 -4.63 -3.70 -11.93
C ASP A 100 -4.51 -3.82 -10.40
N VAL A 101 -5.13 -4.85 -9.83
CA VAL A 101 -5.04 -5.13 -8.38
C VAL A 101 -3.60 -5.46 -7.96
N GLU A 102 -2.93 -6.32 -8.71
CA GLU A 102 -1.55 -6.74 -8.43
C GLU A 102 -0.54 -5.59 -8.58
N ALA A 103 -0.81 -4.59 -9.42
CA ALA A 103 0.03 -3.41 -9.56
C ALA A 103 0.12 -2.62 -8.23
N VAL A 104 -0.95 -2.63 -7.43
CA VAL A 104 -0.96 -2.04 -6.09
C VAL A 104 -0.38 -3.01 -5.06
N ARG A 105 -0.85 -4.26 -5.03
CA ARG A 105 -0.45 -5.27 -4.03
C ARG A 105 1.06 -5.50 -3.98
N ARG A 106 1.75 -5.47 -5.13
CA ARG A 106 3.22 -5.64 -5.18
C ARG A 106 3.98 -4.62 -4.36
N GLN A 107 3.47 -3.41 -4.17
CA GLN A 107 4.10 -2.40 -3.33
C GLN A 107 3.95 -2.73 -1.85
N LEU A 108 2.89 -3.46 -1.49
CA LEU A 108 2.53 -3.85 -0.12
C LEU A 108 3.24 -5.14 0.35
N THR A 109 4.07 -5.74 -0.50
CA THR A 109 4.96 -6.86 -0.15
C THR A 109 6.39 -6.42 0.17
N GLY A 110 6.68 -5.12 0.05
CA GLY A 110 7.98 -4.53 0.30
C GLY A 110 8.31 -4.38 1.80
N PRO A 111 9.56 -3.99 2.12
CA PRO A 111 9.99 -3.75 3.49
C PRO A 111 9.09 -2.76 4.23
N GLY A 112 8.82 -3.04 5.50
CA GLY A 112 7.98 -2.24 6.38
C GLY A 112 6.48 -2.54 6.27
N TRP A 113 6.00 -3.17 5.19
CA TRP A 113 4.61 -3.56 5.04
C TRP A 113 4.33 -4.95 5.59
N SER A 114 3.21 -5.11 6.28
CA SER A 114 2.68 -6.40 6.75
C SER A 114 1.15 -6.44 6.60
N ALA A 115 0.61 -7.60 6.27
CA ALA A 115 -0.84 -7.79 6.23
C ALA A 115 -1.39 -7.79 7.66
N LEU A 116 -2.37 -6.93 7.92
CA LEU A 116 -3.15 -6.92 9.16
C LEU A 116 -4.36 -7.84 9.04
N ALA A 117 -5.08 -7.76 7.93
CA ALA A 117 -6.25 -8.57 7.67
C ALA A 117 -6.37 -8.87 6.18
N GLN A 118 -6.84 -10.08 5.86
CA GLN A 118 -7.15 -10.49 4.50
C GLN A 118 -8.49 -11.23 4.52
N VAL A 119 -9.48 -10.68 3.85
CA VAL A 119 -10.83 -11.23 3.78
C VAL A 119 -11.11 -11.65 2.34
N HIS A 120 -11.34 -12.94 2.14
CA HIS A 120 -11.67 -13.52 0.84
C HIS A 120 -13.06 -14.14 0.89
N LYS A 121 -14.00 -13.60 0.15
CA LYS A 121 -15.35 -14.14 -0.01
C LYS A 121 -15.50 -14.72 -1.40
N ARG A 122 -16.22 -15.84 -1.50
CA ARG A 122 -16.51 -16.49 -2.78
C ARG A 122 -17.83 -16.04 -3.36
N GLU A 123 -18.85 -15.80 -2.51
CA GLU A 123 -20.20 -15.41 -2.89
C GLU A 123 -20.74 -14.28 -1.98
N PRO A 124 -20.91 -13.06 -2.50
CA PRO A 124 -20.31 -12.56 -3.74
C PRO A 124 -18.78 -12.52 -3.63
N LYS A 125 -18.10 -12.65 -4.77
CA LYS A 125 -16.63 -12.58 -4.81
C LYS A 125 -16.17 -11.22 -4.28
N SER A 126 -15.38 -11.21 -3.22
CA SER A 126 -14.84 -9.98 -2.64
C SER A 126 -13.52 -10.31 -1.96
N ASP A 127 -12.49 -9.55 -2.31
CA ASP A 127 -11.18 -9.63 -1.68
C ASP A 127 -10.87 -8.28 -1.05
N ILE A 128 -10.67 -8.24 0.27
CA ILE A 128 -10.29 -7.04 1.02
C ILE A 128 -9.01 -7.33 1.76
N ASP A 129 -7.96 -6.62 1.43
CA ASP A 129 -6.68 -6.71 2.09
C ASP A 129 -6.37 -5.41 2.83
N VAL A 130 -5.99 -5.53 4.09
CA VAL A 130 -5.55 -4.41 4.94
C VAL A 130 -4.09 -4.63 5.30
N PHE A 131 -3.27 -3.64 5.06
CA PHE A 131 -1.83 -3.66 5.35
C PHE A 131 -1.45 -2.50 6.25
N LEU A 132 -0.47 -2.75 7.12
CA LEU A 132 0.20 -1.74 7.92
C LEU A 132 1.65 -1.57 7.45
N ASN A 133 2.10 -0.33 7.38
CA ASN A 133 3.51 -0.01 7.28
C ASN A 133 4.03 0.37 8.65
N THR A 134 5.04 -0.36 9.14
CA THR A 134 5.60 -0.15 10.46
C THR A 134 7.10 0.12 10.39
N ASP A 135 7.58 1.05 11.23
CA ASP A 135 8.98 1.31 11.46
C ASP A 135 9.23 1.55 12.96
N ASN A 136 10.24 0.89 13.52
CA ASN A 136 10.61 1.01 14.93
C ASN A 136 9.43 0.85 15.92
N GLY A 137 8.48 -0.05 15.59
CA GLY A 137 7.29 -0.31 16.43
C GLY A 137 6.17 0.72 16.30
N LYS A 138 6.31 1.71 15.43
CA LYS A 138 5.26 2.67 15.10
C LYS A 138 4.57 2.31 13.78
N VAL A 139 3.28 2.56 13.71
CA VAL A 139 2.52 2.43 12.46
C VAL A 139 2.55 3.77 11.74
N LEU A 140 3.24 3.80 10.60
CA LEU A 140 3.44 4.99 9.79
C LEU A 140 2.51 5.05 8.57
N GLY A 141 1.81 3.96 8.29
CA GLY A 141 0.89 3.90 7.15
C GLY A 141 -0.08 2.75 7.25
N LEU A 142 -1.23 2.95 6.62
CA LEU A 142 -2.26 1.95 6.41
C LEU A 142 -2.63 1.95 4.93
N ALA A 143 -2.82 0.76 4.38
CA ALA A 143 -3.36 0.60 3.04
C ALA A 143 -4.50 -0.42 3.04
N VAL A 144 -5.56 -0.10 2.30
CA VAL A 144 -6.66 -1.03 2.02
C VAL A 144 -6.75 -1.21 0.52
N VAL A 145 -6.85 -2.46 0.09
CA VAL A 145 -7.13 -2.82 -1.31
C VAL A 145 -8.37 -3.69 -1.30
N ALA A 146 -9.48 -3.15 -1.78
CA ALA A 146 -10.73 -3.87 -1.92
C ALA A 146 -11.04 -4.10 -3.39
N SER A 147 -11.29 -5.35 -3.76
CA SER A 147 -11.63 -5.77 -5.11
C SER A 147 -12.88 -6.64 -5.10
N GLU A 148 -13.96 -6.10 -5.69
CA GLU A 148 -15.27 -6.71 -5.80
C GLU A 148 -15.67 -6.78 -7.28
N PRO A 149 -16.67 -7.56 -7.70
CA PRO A 149 -16.99 -7.74 -9.13
C PRO A 149 -17.19 -6.41 -9.89
N ARG A 150 -17.76 -5.41 -9.21
CA ARG A 150 -18.10 -4.10 -9.78
C ARG A 150 -17.50 -2.93 -9.06
N SER A 151 -16.55 -3.15 -8.13
CA SER A 151 -15.89 -2.07 -7.42
C SER A 151 -14.42 -2.39 -7.17
N PHE A 152 -13.57 -1.40 -7.38
CA PHE A 152 -12.15 -1.48 -7.07
C PHE A 152 -11.74 -0.24 -6.27
N THR A 153 -11.38 -0.45 -5.00
CA THR A 153 -11.06 0.65 -4.09
C THR A 153 -9.66 0.48 -3.51
N ILE A 154 -8.93 1.58 -3.48
CA ILE A 154 -7.61 1.71 -2.88
C ILE A 154 -7.66 2.86 -1.89
N VAL A 155 -7.26 2.60 -0.64
CA VAL A 155 -7.06 3.63 0.38
C VAL A 155 -5.62 3.57 0.84
N ASN A 156 -4.98 4.72 0.98
CA ASN A 156 -3.67 4.83 1.62
C ASN A 156 -3.66 6.00 2.58
N ILE A 157 -3.39 5.72 3.83
CA ILE A 157 -3.25 6.68 4.91
C ILE A 157 -1.79 6.68 5.33
N VAL A 158 -1.20 7.85 5.49
CA VAL A 158 0.17 8.04 6.00
C VAL A 158 0.13 8.98 7.19
N GLY A 159 0.86 8.65 8.24
CA GLY A 159 0.93 9.42 9.48
C GLY A 159 1.33 8.55 10.66
N ASP A 160 1.42 9.13 11.85
CA ASP A 160 1.61 8.39 13.10
C ASP A 160 0.25 7.79 13.54
N ILE A 161 -0.01 6.57 13.08
CA ILE A 161 -1.34 5.94 13.21
C ILE A 161 -1.43 5.21 14.55
N ASP A 162 -2.32 5.69 15.41
CA ASP A 162 -2.66 5.04 16.67
C ASP A 162 -3.72 3.95 16.42
N ILE A 163 -3.30 2.69 16.57
CA ILE A 163 -4.17 1.51 16.36
C ILE A 163 -5.32 1.48 17.35
N ASP A 164 -5.11 1.93 18.60
CA ASP A 164 -6.17 1.95 19.60
C ASP A 164 -7.26 2.99 19.27
N LYS A 165 -6.87 4.08 18.62
CA LYS A 165 -7.84 5.04 18.07
C LYS A 165 -8.61 4.46 16.88
N LEU A 166 -7.95 3.71 16.01
CA LEU A 166 -8.61 3.02 14.89
C LEU A 166 -9.61 1.97 15.37
N ALA A 167 -9.27 1.18 16.37
CA ALA A 167 -10.15 0.16 16.94
C ALA A 167 -11.46 0.77 17.48
N LYS A 168 -11.43 2.00 18.00
CA LYS A 168 -12.63 2.71 18.45
C LYS A 168 -13.58 3.10 17.32
N LEU A 169 -13.14 3.06 16.06
CA LEU A 169 -13.96 3.30 14.87
C LEU A 169 -14.62 2.01 14.34
N GLU A 170 -14.39 0.86 14.96
CA GLU A 170 -15.05 -0.37 14.58
C GLU A 170 -16.57 -0.21 14.55
N GLY A 171 -17.20 -0.63 13.44
CA GLY A 171 -18.62 -0.48 13.19
C GLY A 171 -19.05 0.93 12.73
N GLN A 172 -18.11 1.88 12.62
CA GLN A 172 -18.34 3.17 11.99
C GLN A 172 -17.70 3.16 10.58
N PHE A 173 -18.24 3.93 9.65
CA PHE A 173 -17.71 4.06 8.28
C PHE A 173 -17.54 2.74 7.50
N GLY A 174 -18.31 1.68 7.83
CA GLY A 174 -18.22 0.39 7.15
C GLY A 174 -17.03 -0.47 7.56
N ILE A 175 -16.28 -0.10 8.60
CA ILE A 175 -15.18 -0.91 9.15
C ILE A 175 -15.78 -2.13 9.86
N PRO A 176 -15.45 -3.39 9.44
CA PRO A 176 -15.93 -4.58 10.10
C PRO A 176 -15.47 -4.63 11.56
N ARG A 177 -16.33 -5.09 12.47
CA ARG A 177 -15.89 -5.42 13.83
C ARG A 177 -15.03 -6.66 13.78
N VAL A 178 -13.84 -6.59 14.37
CA VAL A 178 -13.03 -7.79 14.61
C VAL A 178 -13.58 -8.45 15.87
N PRO A 179 -14.05 -9.72 15.81
CA PRO A 179 -14.47 -10.44 17.01
C PRO A 179 -13.27 -10.52 17.96
N ALA A 180 -13.43 -10.07 19.20
CA ALA A 180 -12.45 -10.34 20.24
C ALA A 180 -12.40 -11.87 20.43
N GLU A 181 -11.23 -12.47 20.29
CA GLU A 181 -11.03 -13.87 20.67
C GLU A 181 -11.22 -13.99 22.19
N GLU A 182 -12.21 -14.83 22.62
CA GLU A 182 -12.38 -15.25 24.01
C GLU A 182 -11.37 -16.37 24.35
#